data_523e578eade70bd9b4a626d6ce41eb61
#
_entry.id   523e578eade70bd9b4a626d6ce41eb61
#
_cell.length_a   1.000
_cell.length_b   1.000
_cell.length_c   1.000
_cell.angle_alpha   90.00
_cell.angle_beta   90.00
_cell.angle_gamma   90.00
#
_symmetry.space_group_name_H-M   'P 1'
#
loop_
_entity.id
_entity.type
_entity.pdbx_description
1 polymer ?
#
loop_
_entity_poly.entity_id
_entity_poly.type
_entity_poly.pdbx_seq_one_letter_code
_entity_poly.pdbx_strand_id
1 'polypeptide(L)'
;MSETPRLTRRKAITYALVAAITALTLWLGHGWWAASWKPDAARWPGGGVAIGPDDVPVNWERLALDGVAFAYLDATAGARTAFPAYTAEHDAALAAGIRTGAIHRFDVCTMASEQAAAFVRLVPREAPALPPAVLVEADEGCERRPTRALLLSELTTFLTQVETHLGKPAVIGFSDDLQSEYDLAAALNRPLWVTSPRTEPDPELTDWAIWLANDRLSVDGVAGPARWLVANDRTPATGEGQ
;
A
#
# COMPACT_ATOMS: atom_id res chain seq x y z
N MET A 1 36.13 -42.18 26.28
CA MET A 1 35.08 -41.53 27.09
C MET A 1 35.40 -40.04 27.09
N SER A 2 34.64 -39.27 26.31
CA SER A 2 34.85 -37.80 26.17
C SER A 2 34.07 -37.09 27.26
N GLU A 3 34.75 -36.53 28.23
CA GLU A 3 34.14 -35.66 29.24
C GLU A 3 33.73 -34.34 28.58
N THR A 4 32.43 -34.10 28.45
CA THR A 4 31.91 -32.79 28.09
C THR A 4 32.18 -31.79 29.20
N PRO A 5 32.87 -30.67 28.95
CA PRO A 5 33.21 -29.72 29.99
C PRO A 5 31.92 -29.08 30.54
N ARG A 6 31.62 -29.29 31.83
CA ARG A 6 30.50 -28.64 32.52
C ARG A 6 30.79 -27.15 32.64
N LEU A 7 30.03 -26.32 31.91
CA LEU A 7 30.09 -24.85 32.08
C LEU A 7 29.80 -24.50 33.56
N THR A 8 30.67 -23.72 34.19
CA THR A 8 30.36 -23.19 35.51
C THR A 8 29.17 -22.22 35.40
N ARG A 9 28.29 -22.21 36.41
CA ARG A 9 27.06 -21.37 36.44
C ARG A 9 27.34 -19.90 36.06
N ARG A 10 28.48 -19.35 36.49
CA ARG A 10 28.92 -17.97 36.11
C ARG A 10 29.15 -17.82 34.63
N LYS A 11 29.88 -18.73 34.00
CA LYS A 11 30.11 -18.70 32.53
C LYS A 11 28.82 -18.86 31.73
N ALA A 12 27.90 -19.73 32.19
CA ALA A 12 26.59 -19.90 31.58
C ALA A 12 25.75 -18.61 31.62
N ILE A 13 25.76 -17.91 32.76
CA ILE A 13 25.08 -16.61 32.91
C ILE A 13 25.71 -15.55 32.01
N THR A 14 27.04 -15.47 31.93
CA THR A 14 27.73 -14.52 31.05
C THR A 14 27.39 -14.77 29.60
N TYR A 15 27.42 -16.01 29.14
CA TYR A 15 27.05 -16.33 27.74
C TYR A 15 25.57 -16.03 27.44
N ALA A 16 24.67 -16.30 28.39
CA ALA A 16 23.27 -15.96 28.25
C ALA A 16 23.04 -14.43 28.14
N LEU A 17 23.73 -13.65 28.95
CA LEU A 17 23.68 -12.19 28.90
C LEU A 17 24.24 -11.64 27.58
N VAL A 18 25.40 -12.13 27.15
CA VAL A 18 26.00 -11.73 25.84
C VAL A 18 25.04 -12.08 24.71
N ALA A 19 24.49 -13.29 24.69
CA ALA A 19 23.51 -13.69 23.66
C ALA A 19 22.27 -12.79 23.66
N ALA A 20 21.73 -12.47 24.85
CA ALA A 20 20.58 -11.58 24.97
C ALA A 20 20.87 -10.15 24.48
N ILE A 21 22.03 -9.59 24.84
CA ILE A 21 22.45 -8.27 24.35
C ILE A 21 22.66 -8.29 22.85
N THR A 22 23.32 -9.31 22.30
CA THR A 22 23.50 -9.45 20.85
C THR A 22 22.17 -9.57 20.13
N ALA A 23 21.24 -10.38 20.62
CA ALA A 23 19.90 -10.51 20.04
C ALA A 23 19.13 -9.18 20.07
N LEU A 24 19.22 -8.44 21.18
CA LEU A 24 18.57 -7.13 21.32
C LEU A 24 19.19 -6.11 20.36
N THR A 25 20.51 -6.05 20.23
CA THR A 25 21.17 -5.11 19.30
C THR A 25 20.86 -5.42 17.85
N LEU A 26 20.80 -6.69 17.47
CA LEU A 26 20.39 -7.11 16.13
C LEU A 26 18.92 -6.76 15.85
N TRP A 27 18.04 -6.98 16.82
CA TRP A 27 16.63 -6.64 16.69
C TRP A 27 16.40 -5.13 16.55
N LEU A 28 17.05 -4.31 17.38
CA LEU A 28 16.99 -2.85 17.29
C LEU A 28 17.60 -2.34 15.98
N GLY A 29 18.75 -2.89 15.58
CA GLY A 29 19.41 -2.54 14.32
C GLY A 29 18.58 -2.89 13.11
N HIS A 30 17.90 -4.05 13.10
CA HIS A 30 17.00 -4.44 12.04
C HIS A 30 15.75 -3.53 11.99
N GLY A 31 15.18 -3.20 13.15
CA GLY A 31 14.05 -2.28 13.25
C GLY A 31 14.39 -0.89 12.71
N TRP A 32 15.54 -0.35 13.09
CA TRP A 32 16.02 0.94 12.58
C TRP A 32 16.28 0.89 11.07
N TRP A 33 16.95 -0.15 10.58
CA TRP A 33 17.17 -0.33 9.14
C TRP A 33 15.85 -0.40 8.36
N ALA A 34 14.88 -1.19 8.83
CA ALA A 34 13.58 -1.32 8.18
C ALA A 34 12.80 0.01 8.17
N ALA A 35 12.93 0.83 9.22
CA ALA A 35 12.28 2.14 9.32
C ALA A 35 12.97 3.24 8.51
N SER A 36 14.22 3.03 8.07
CA SER A 36 15.00 4.01 7.30
C SER A 36 15.23 3.63 5.84
N TRP A 37 14.93 2.38 5.46
CA TRP A 37 15.21 1.89 4.13
C TRP A 37 14.30 2.54 3.07
N LYS A 38 14.91 3.09 2.02
CA LYS A 38 14.23 3.56 0.81
C LYS A 38 14.91 2.92 -0.41
N PRO A 39 14.18 2.70 -1.52
CA PRO A 39 14.79 2.31 -2.78
C PRO A 39 15.78 3.36 -3.27
N ASP A 40 16.73 2.93 -4.13
CA ASP A 40 17.70 3.85 -4.74
C ASP A 40 16.99 4.92 -5.58
N ALA A 41 17.14 6.18 -5.17
CA ALA A 41 16.50 7.32 -5.84
C ALA A 41 17.03 7.57 -7.26
N ALA A 42 18.23 7.10 -7.60
CA ALA A 42 18.76 7.20 -8.97
C ALA A 42 18.03 6.25 -9.93
N ARG A 43 17.56 5.11 -9.40
CA ARG A 43 16.79 4.13 -10.17
C ARG A 43 15.28 4.40 -10.11
N TRP A 44 14.79 4.90 -8.97
CA TRP A 44 13.39 5.14 -8.66
C TRP A 44 13.18 6.58 -8.19
N PRO A 45 13.27 7.57 -9.13
CA PRO A 45 13.03 8.96 -8.79
C PRO A 45 11.55 9.19 -8.46
N GLY A 46 11.29 9.98 -7.44
CA GLY A 46 9.92 10.34 -7.08
C GLY A 46 9.22 9.27 -6.24
N GLY A 47 9.40 9.38 -4.93
CA GLY A 47 8.66 8.58 -3.96
C GLY A 47 7.28 9.15 -3.66
N GLY A 48 6.41 8.29 -3.17
CA GLY A 48 5.08 8.65 -2.68
C GLY A 48 4.78 8.04 -1.33
N VAL A 49 3.64 8.38 -0.78
CA VAL A 49 3.14 7.81 0.46
C VAL A 49 1.70 7.31 0.31
N ALA A 50 1.35 6.25 1.03
CA ALA A 50 -0.05 5.90 1.23
C ALA A 50 -0.46 6.29 2.65
N ILE A 51 -1.54 7.05 2.75
CA ILE A 51 -2.07 7.60 4.00
C ILE A 51 -3.42 6.97 4.32
N GLY A 52 -3.53 6.40 5.49
CA GLY A 52 -4.76 5.83 6.02
C GLY A 52 -5.35 6.66 7.16
N PRO A 53 -6.44 6.17 7.76
CA PRO A 53 -7.14 6.88 8.83
C PRO A 53 -6.30 7.10 10.10
N ASP A 54 -5.33 6.22 10.36
CA ASP A 54 -4.48 6.29 11.55
C ASP A 54 -3.25 7.20 11.35
N ASP A 55 -3.00 7.64 10.13
CA ASP A 55 -1.84 8.47 9.76
C ASP A 55 -2.11 9.98 9.89
N VAL A 56 -3.34 10.37 10.12
CA VAL A 56 -3.78 11.77 10.16
C VAL A 56 -3.71 12.37 11.58
N PRO A 57 -3.46 13.67 11.71
CA PRO A 57 -3.22 14.66 10.64
C PRO A 57 -1.82 14.57 10.05
N VAL A 58 -1.70 14.88 8.75
CA VAL A 58 -0.44 14.88 8.01
C VAL A 58 0.13 16.28 7.83
N ASN A 59 1.43 16.44 7.99
CA ASN A 59 2.12 17.68 7.62
C ASN A 59 2.63 17.58 6.16
N TRP A 60 1.78 17.98 5.22
CA TRP A 60 2.04 17.88 3.79
C TRP A 60 3.21 18.73 3.31
N GLU A 61 3.44 19.90 3.92
CA GLU A 61 4.58 20.75 3.59
C GLU A 61 5.91 20.07 3.93
N ARG A 62 5.96 19.36 5.06
CA ARG A 62 7.15 18.56 5.43
C ARG A 62 7.37 17.42 4.48
N LEU A 63 6.31 16.69 4.11
CA LEU A 63 6.40 15.60 3.13
C LEU A 63 6.91 16.10 1.77
N ALA A 64 6.43 17.26 1.30
CA ALA A 64 6.90 17.86 0.05
C ALA A 64 8.40 18.22 0.13
N LEU A 65 8.87 18.76 1.26
CA LEU A 65 10.28 19.05 1.49
C LEU A 65 11.15 17.79 1.54
N ASP A 66 10.60 16.66 2.02
CA ASP A 66 11.27 15.35 2.03
C ASP A 66 11.23 14.63 0.66
N GLY A 67 10.72 15.31 -0.38
CA GLY A 67 10.72 14.80 -1.75
C GLY A 67 9.56 13.88 -2.08
N VAL A 68 8.47 13.89 -1.30
CA VAL A 68 7.23 13.17 -1.64
C VAL A 68 6.57 13.86 -2.83
N ALA A 69 6.45 13.15 -3.96
CA ALA A 69 5.91 13.68 -5.19
C ALA A 69 4.41 13.36 -5.38
N PHE A 70 3.93 12.31 -4.71
CA PHE A 70 2.54 11.89 -4.80
C PHE A 70 2.07 11.17 -3.53
N ALA A 71 0.76 11.11 -3.35
CA ALA A 71 0.15 10.40 -2.24
C ALA A 71 -1.10 9.64 -2.69
N TYR A 72 -1.30 8.47 -2.12
CA TYR A 72 -2.57 7.75 -2.18
C TYR A 72 -3.26 7.81 -0.83
N LEU A 73 -4.51 8.25 -0.82
CA LEU A 73 -5.29 8.47 0.40
C LEU A 73 -6.42 7.43 0.48
N ASP A 74 -6.54 6.76 1.60
CA ASP A 74 -7.70 5.91 1.86
C ASP A 74 -8.96 6.77 1.81
N ALA A 75 -9.89 6.46 0.92
CA ALA A 75 -11.16 7.17 0.76
C ALA A 75 -12.32 6.37 1.33
N THR A 76 -12.44 5.10 0.94
CA THR A 76 -13.55 4.24 1.37
C THR A 76 -13.08 2.79 1.59
N ALA A 77 -13.83 2.07 2.45
CA ALA A 77 -13.69 0.62 2.61
C ALA A 77 -15.07 -0.03 2.59
N GLY A 78 -15.25 -1.05 1.76
CA GLY A 78 -16.56 -1.65 1.54
C GLY A 78 -17.62 -0.62 1.14
N ALA A 79 -18.89 -0.93 1.40
CA ALA A 79 -20.01 -0.04 1.04
C ALA A 79 -20.34 1.02 2.11
N ARG A 80 -19.83 0.87 3.33
CA ARG A 80 -20.33 1.64 4.50
C ARG A 80 -19.29 2.53 5.15
N THR A 81 -18.00 2.28 4.94
CA THR A 81 -16.94 3.06 5.56
C THR A 81 -16.42 4.10 4.59
N ALA A 82 -16.60 5.36 4.96
CA ALA A 82 -15.97 6.52 4.33
C ALA A 82 -14.99 7.12 5.34
N PHE A 83 -13.77 7.49 4.90
CA PHE A 83 -12.79 8.08 5.80
C PHE A 83 -13.02 9.60 5.88
N PRO A 84 -13.42 10.14 7.05
CA PRO A 84 -13.88 11.53 7.16
C PRO A 84 -12.80 12.56 6.80
N ALA A 85 -11.52 12.21 7.03
CA ALA A 85 -10.40 13.09 6.75
C ALA A 85 -10.02 13.17 5.26
N TYR A 86 -10.52 12.26 4.40
CA TYR A 86 -10.12 12.17 3.00
C TYR A 86 -10.10 13.52 2.27
N THR A 87 -11.22 14.25 2.27
CA THR A 87 -11.34 15.51 1.54
C THR A 87 -10.35 16.57 2.06
N ALA A 88 -10.24 16.72 3.38
CA ALA A 88 -9.36 17.70 3.98
C ALA A 88 -7.88 17.38 3.70
N GLU A 89 -7.48 16.12 3.81
CA GLU A 89 -6.10 15.69 3.54
C GLU A 89 -5.77 15.77 2.04
N HIS A 90 -6.75 15.46 1.16
CA HIS A 90 -6.62 15.63 -0.29
C HIS A 90 -6.32 17.11 -0.66
N ASP A 91 -7.14 18.03 -0.15
CA ASP A 91 -6.98 19.45 -0.43
C ASP A 91 -5.65 20.02 0.12
N ALA A 92 -5.26 19.58 1.32
CA ALA A 92 -4.00 19.97 1.93
C ALA A 92 -2.78 19.43 1.17
N ALA A 93 -2.84 18.19 0.67
CA ALA A 93 -1.78 17.60 -0.16
C ALA A 93 -1.62 18.38 -1.48
N LEU A 94 -2.73 18.69 -2.15
CA LEU A 94 -2.71 19.48 -3.38
C LEU A 94 -2.15 20.90 -3.14
N ALA A 95 -2.52 21.54 -2.04
CA ALA A 95 -1.98 22.86 -1.67
C ALA A 95 -0.46 22.82 -1.44
N ALA A 96 0.09 21.69 -0.97
CA ALA A 96 1.52 21.46 -0.83
C ALA A 96 2.22 21.02 -2.15
N GLY A 97 1.48 20.94 -3.26
CA GLY A 97 2.00 20.51 -4.57
C GLY A 97 2.15 18.99 -4.75
N ILE A 98 1.57 18.20 -3.85
CA ILE A 98 1.61 16.73 -3.91
C ILE A 98 0.39 16.24 -4.67
N ARG A 99 0.61 15.48 -5.76
CA ARG A 99 -0.48 14.84 -6.53
C ARG A 99 -1.12 13.73 -5.73
N THR A 100 -2.44 13.60 -5.79
CA THR A 100 -3.17 12.62 -4.99
C THR A 100 -3.91 11.60 -5.83
N GLY A 101 -4.08 10.40 -5.29
CA GLY A 101 -4.99 9.35 -5.73
C GLY A 101 -5.86 8.87 -4.57
N ALA A 102 -7.04 8.34 -4.88
CA ALA A 102 -7.95 7.77 -3.90
C ALA A 102 -7.81 6.25 -3.84
N ILE A 103 -7.76 5.68 -2.65
CA ILE A 103 -7.79 4.23 -2.42
C ILE A 103 -9.21 3.81 -2.01
N HIS A 104 -9.69 2.75 -2.64
CA HIS A 104 -10.81 1.96 -2.15
C HIS A 104 -10.32 0.60 -1.64
N ARG A 105 -10.66 0.24 -0.41
CA ARG A 105 -10.45 -1.11 0.12
C ARG A 105 -11.68 -1.95 -0.19
N PHE A 106 -11.51 -2.88 -1.14
CA PHE A 106 -12.61 -3.67 -1.66
C PHE A 106 -12.92 -4.84 -0.71
N ASP A 107 -14.16 -4.88 -0.25
CA ASP A 107 -14.70 -5.97 0.56
C ASP A 107 -15.30 -7.05 -0.36
N VAL A 108 -14.70 -8.23 -0.36
CA VAL A 108 -15.10 -9.36 -1.22
C VAL A 108 -16.48 -9.95 -0.88
N CYS A 109 -17.04 -9.58 0.26
CA CYS A 109 -18.34 -10.05 0.74
C CYS A 109 -19.49 -9.07 0.55
N THR A 110 -19.19 -7.88 0.05
CA THR A 110 -20.19 -6.82 -0.19
C THR A 110 -20.37 -6.58 -1.69
N MET A 111 -21.59 -6.26 -2.11
CA MET A 111 -21.89 -6.01 -3.53
C MET A 111 -21.07 -4.86 -4.09
N ALA A 112 -20.47 -5.07 -5.23
CA ALA A 112 -19.59 -4.11 -5.89
C ALA A 112 -20.28 -2.77 -6.22
N SER A 113 -21.55 -2.81 -6.62
CA SER A 113 -22.34 -1.60 -6.94
C SER A 113 -22.55 -0.70 -5.73
N GLU A 114 -22.70 -1.26 -4.53
CA GLU A 114 -22.84 -0.49 -3.30
C GLU A 114 -21.51 0.15 -2.90
N GLN A 115 -20.40 -0.58 -3.06
CA GLN A 115 -19.05 -0.09 -2.84
C GLN A 115 -18.67 1.03 -3.81
N ALA A 116 -18.95 0.84 -5.11
CA ALA A 116 -18.71 1.86 -6.12
C ALA A 116 -19.56 3.13 -5.85
N ALA A 117 -20.83 2.96 -5.44
CA ALA A 117 -21.67 4.08 -5.06
C ALA A 117 -21.13 4.84 -3.82
N ALA A 118 -20.54 4.14 -2.85
CA ALA A 118 -19.88 4.77 -1.71
C ALA A 118 -18.66 5.58 -2.14
N PHE A 119 -17.82 5.00 -3.00
CA PHE A 119 -16.61 5.65 -3.52
C PHE A 119 -16.93 6.91 -4.34
N VAL A 120 -17.83 6.83 -5.33
CA VAL A 120 -18.13 7.96 -6.22
C VAL A 120 -18.88 9.11 -5.51
N ARG A 121 -19.52 8.85 -4.36
CA ARG A 121 -20.10 9.91 -3.54
C ARG A 121 -19.05 10.74 -2.80
N LEU A 122 -17.94 10.11 -2.41
CA LEU A 122 -16.87 10.78 -1.66
C LEU A 122 -15.81 11.41 -2.58
N VAL A 123 -15.45 10.70 -3.66
CA VAL A 123 -14.39 11.10 -4.58
C VAL A 123 -14.97 11.82 -5.78
N PRO A 124 -14.87 13.16 -5.87
CA PRO A 124 -15.40 13.92 -7.02
C PRO A 124 -14.64 13.57 -8.30
N ARG A 125 -15.32 13.71 -9.44
CA ARG A 125 -14.77 13.38 -10.77
C ARG A 125 -13.47 14.14 -11.08
N GLU A 126 -13.38 15.38 -10.67
CA GLU A 126 -12.25 16.27 -10.99
C GLU A 126 -11.11 16.18 -9.96
N ALA A 127 -11.33 15.51 -8.81
CA ALA A 127 -10.42 15.60 -7.69
C ALA A 127 -9.08 14.89 -7.89
N PRO A 128 -9.00 13.58 -8.18
CA PRO A 128 -7.71 12.91 -8.14
C PRO A 128 -6.88 13.16 -9.39
N ALA A 129 -5.65 13.65 -9.20
CA ALA A 129 -4.67 13.76 -10.27
C ALA A 129 -4.15 12.39 -10.74
N LEU A 130 -4.16 11.38 -9.86
CA LEU A 130 -3.70 10.01 -10.12
C LEU A 130 -4.88 9.08 -10.40
N PRO A 131 -4.64 7.92 -11.06
CA PRO A 131 -5.61 6.85 -11.16
C PRO A 131 -6.13 6.41 -9.78
N PRO A 132 -7.39 5.97 -9.65
CA PRO A 132 -7.86 5.37 -8.39
C PRO A 132 -7.14 4.05 -8.12
N ALA A 133 -6.91 3.74 -6.86
CA ALA A 133 -6.38 2.46 -6.45
C ALA A 133 -7.47 1.60 -5.78
N VAL A 134 -7.52 0.33 -6.12
CA VAL A 134 -8.44 -0.66 -5.54
C VAL A 134 -7.60 -1.75 -4.87
N LEU A 135 -7.63 -1.82 -3.55
CA LEU A 135 -6.91 -2.83 -2.80
C LEU A 135 -7.90 -3.91 -2.34
N VAL A 136 -7.69 -5.13 -2.82
CA VAL A 136 -8.54 -6.28 -2.52
C VAL A 136 -7.79 -7.14 -1.50
N GLU A 137 -8.31 -7.16 -0.28
CA GLU A 137 -7.74 -7.90 0.84
C GLU A 137 -8.74 -8.95 1.31
N ALA A 138 -8.25 -10.08 1.82
CA ALA A 138 -9.12 -11.07 2.43
C ALA A 138 -9.69 -10.51 3.73
N ASP A 139 -11.00 -10.48 3.85
CA ASP A 139 -11.67 -10.15 5.10
C ASP A 139 -11.91 -11.44 5.91
N GLU A 140 -11.38 -11.49 7.13
CA GLU A 140 -11.62 -12.59 8.09
C GLU A 140 -13.10 -12.71 8.48
N GLY A 141 -13.88 -11.63 8.34
CA GLY A 141 -15.32 -11.57 8.60
C GLY A 141 -16.20 -12.24 7.53
N CYS A 142 -15.63 -12.64 6.41
CA CYS A 142 -16.35 -13.24 5.31
C CYS A 142 -16.61 -14.75 5.55
N GLU A 143 -17.78 -15.10 6.09
CA GLU A 143 -18.14 -16.48 6.39
C GLU A 143 -18.13 -17.41 5.15
N ARG A 144 -18.40 -16.86 3.97
CA ARG A 144 -18.43 -17.61 2.71
C ARG A 144 -17.72 -16.84 1.60
N ARG A 145 -16.51 -17.20 1.30
CA ARG A 145 -15.76 -16.62 0.19
C ARG A 145 -16.50 -16.83 -1.15
N PRO A 146 -16.56 -15.81 -2.02
CA PRO A 146 -17.17 -15.95 -3.34
C PRO A 146 -16.38 -16.93 -4.21
N THR A 147 -17.02 -17.46 -5.23
CA THR A 147 -16.29 -18.19 -6.27
C THR A 147 -15.45 -17.22 -7.10
N ARG A 148 -14.39 -17.70 -7.75
CA ARG A 148 -13.56 -16.90 -8.67
C ARG A 148 -14.40 -16.14 -9.70
N ALA A 149 -15.37 -16.80 -10.32
CA ALA A 149 -16.21 -16.19 -11.34
C ALA A 149 -17.07 -15.04 -10.78
N LEU A 150 -17.63 -15.21 -9.58
CA LEU A 150 -18.39 -14.17 -8.92
C LEU A 150 -17.48 -12.99 -8.53
N LEU A 151 -16.33 -13.24 -7.93
CA LEU A 151 -15.40 -12.20 -7.53
C LEU A 151 -14.90 -11.37 -8.73
N LEU A 152 -14.57 -12.02 -9.85
CA LEU A 152 -14.21 -11.33 -11.09
C LEU A 152 -15.37 -10.47 -11.63
N SER A 153 -16.60 -10.97 -11.57
CA SER A 153 -17.78 -10.21 -11.99
C SER A 153 -18.00 -8.97 -11.12
N GLU A 154 -17.89 -9.12 -9.80
CA GLU A 154 -18.02 -8.01 -8.84
C GLU A 154 -16.90 -6.98 -9.05
N LEU A 155 -15.63 -7.41 -9.13
CA LEU A 155 -14.51 -6.51 -9.39
C LEU A 155 -14.66 -5.77 -10.72
N THR A 156 -15.07 -6.47 -11.79
CA THR A 156 -15.32 -5.83 -13.09
C THR A 156 -16.42 -4.78 -13.00
N THR A 157 -17.50 -5.07 -12.25
CA THR A 157 -18.60 -4.12 -12.02
C THR A 157 -18.12 -2.88 -11.28
N PHE A 158 -17.35 -3.06 -10.20
CA PHE A 158 -16.76 -1.95 -9.44
C PHE A 158 -15.85 -1.08 -10.32
N LEU A 159 -14.87 -1.72 -10.97
CA LEU A 159 -13.89 -1.04 -11.83
C LEU A 159 -14.59 -0.25 -12.94
N THR A 160 -15.57 -0.85 -13.63
CA THR A 160 -16.32 -0.15 -14.68
C THR A 160 -17.00 1.13 -14.18
N GLN A 161 -17.62 1.08 -13.00
CA GLN A 161 -18.32 2.25 -12.44
C GLN A 161 -17.33 3.35 -12.01
N VAL A 162 -16.25 2.98 -11.30
CA VAL A 162 -15.26 3.92 -10.79
C VAL A 162 -14.43 4.52 -11.94
N GLU A 163 -13.98 3.71 -12.88
CA GLU A 163 -13.22 4.15 -14.05
C GLU A 163 -14.05 5.06 -14.97
N THR A 164 -15.33 4.74 -15.16
CA THR A 164 -16.25 5.61 -15.90
C THR A 164 -16.47 6.94 -15.18
N HIS A 165 -16.57 6.93 -13.87
CA HIS A 165 -16.72 8.14 -13.06
C HIS A 165 -15.49 9.04 -13.15
N LEU A 166 -14.27 8.49 -13.00
CA LEU A 166 -13.03 9.26 -12.95
C LEU A 166 -12.37 9.46 -14.32
N GLY A 167 -12.80 8.73 -15.35
CA GLY A 167 -12.20 8.78 -16.70
C GLY A 167 -10.78 8.21 -16.75
N LYS A 168 -10.38 7.38 -15.79
CA LYS A 168 -9.03 6.81 -15.67
C LYS A 168 -9.11 5.34 -15.31
N PRO A 169 -8.23 4.47 -15.86
CA PRO A 169 -8.14 3.08 -15.43
C PRO A 169 -7.64 3.01 -13.99
N ALA A 170 -8.18 2.08 -13.21
CA ALA A 170 -7.75 1.86 -11.83
C ALA A 170 -6.43 1.09 -11.77
N VAL A 171 -5.66 1.35 -10.71
CA VAL A 171 -4.57 0.47 -10.27
C VAL A 171 -5.14 -0.53 -9.28
N ILE A 172 -4.85 -1.82 -9.44
CA ILE A 172 -5.43 -2.85 -8.59
C ILE A 172 -4.36 -3.64 -7.84
N GLY A 173 -4.57 -3.82 -6.54
CA GLY A 173 -3.70 -4.63 -5.68
C GLY A 173 -4.47 -5.76 -5.02
N PHE A 174 -3.81 -6.88 -4.82
CA PHE A 174 -4.36 -8.06 -4.16
C PHE A 174 -3.45 -8.49 -3.02
N SER A 175 -4.04 -9.03 -1.96
CA SER A 175 -3.26 -9.81 -1.00
C SER A 175 -2.75 -11.10 -1.64
N ASP A 176 -1.59 -11.59 -1.17
CA ASP A 176 -0.92 -12.77 -1.75
C ASP A 176 -1.81 -14.02 -1.72
N ASP A 177 -2.60 -14.18 -0.67
CA ASP A 177 -3.54 -15.31 -0.53
C ASP A 177 -4.66 -15.25 -1.57
N LEU A 178 -5.27 -14.07 -1.81
CA LEU A 178 -6.29 -13.91 -2.84
C LEU A 178 -5.72 -14.10 -4.25
N GLN A 179 -4.54 -13.56 -4.53
CA GLN A 179 -3.91 -13.74 -5.83
C GLN A 179 -3.56 -15.21 -6.08
N SER A 180 -3.04 -15.92 -5.08
CA SER A 180 -2.70 -17.34 -5.21
C SER A 180 -3.92 -18.25 -5.33
N GLU A 181 -5.04 -17.90 -4.68
CA GLU A 181 -6.29 -18.67 -4.72
C GLU A 181 -7.07 -18.43 -6.02
N TYR A 182 -7.13 -17.18 -6.50
CA TYR A 182 -8.06 -16.78 -7.55
C TYR A 182 -7.39 -16.40 -8.87
N ASP A 183 -6.08 -16.13 -8.90
CA ASP A 183 -5.37 -15.64 -10.09
C ASP A 183 -6.12 -14.49 -10.81
N LEU A 184 -6.31 -13.38 -10.08
CA LEU A 184 -7.18 -12.28 -10.49
C LEU A 184 -6.48 -11.28 -11.41
N ALA A 185 -5.18 -11.04 -11.21
CA ALA A 185 -4.43 -10.00 -11.89
C ALA A 185 -4.49 -10.14 -13.42
N ALA A 186 -4.17 -11.34 -13.93
CA ALA A 186 -4.18 -11.61 -15.37
C ALA A 186 -5.58 -11.49 -16.00
N ALA A 187 -6.64 -11.81 -15.22
CA ALA A 187 -8.01 -11.77 -15.73
C ALA A 187 -8.58 -10.36 -15.84
N LEU A 188 -8.14 -9.43 -14.98
CA LEU A 188 -8.64 -8.06 -14.96
C LEU A 188 -7.89 -7.12 -15.89
N ASN A 189 -6.66 -7.45 -16.27
CA ASN A 189 -5.83 -6.67 -17.18
C ASN A 189 -5.78 -5.17 -16.81
N ARG A 190 -5.36 -4.87 -15.60
CA ARG A 190 -5.19 -3.50 -15.07
C ARG A 190 -3.79 -3.32 -14.53
N PRO A 191 -3.27 -2.08 -14.51
CA PRO A 191 -2.00 -1.79 -13.84
C PRO A 191 -2.02 -2.25 -12.39
N LEU A 192 -0.93 -2.89 -11.94
CA LEU A 192 -0.89 -3.52 -10.62
C LEU A 192 -0.32 -2.59 -9.54
N TRP A 193 -0.89 -2.71 -8.35
CA TRP A 193 -0.29 -2.27 -7.10
C TRP A 193 0.39 -3.47 -6.46
N VAL A 194 1.72 -3.47 -6.45
CA VAL A 194 2.52 -4.55 -5.88
C VAL A 194 2.90 -4.23 -4.44
N THR A 195 2.64 -5.15 -3.52
CA THR A 195 3.07 -5.05 -2.13
C THR A 195 4.26 -5.98 -1.91
N SER A 196 5.46 -5.42 -1.91
CA SER A 196 6.71 -6.16 -1.71
C SER A 196 7.70 -5.32 -0.91
N PRO A 197 7.47 -5.17 0.41
CA PRO A 197 8.28 -4.29 1.25
C PRO A 197 9.76 -4.69 1.25
N ARG A 198 10.62 -3.72 0.93
CA ARG A 198 12.09 -3.85 0.90
C ARG A 198 12.63 -4.85 -0.14
N THR A 199 11.77 -5.27 -1.07
CA THR A 199 12.15 -6.14 -2.19
C THR A 199 11.60 -5.54 -3.47
N GLU A 200 12.43 -5.32 -4.49
CA GLU A 200 11.96 -4.83 -5.78
C GLU A 200 11.00 -5.83 -6.43
N PRO A 201 9.98 -5.34 -7.14
CA PRO A 201 9.09 -6.21 -7.93
C PRO A 201 9.90 -7.06 -8.91
N ASP A 202 9.37 -8.24 -9.21
CA ASP A 202 9.96 -9.13 -10.21
C ASP A 202 10.13 -8.37 -11.55
N PRO A 203 11.35 -8.37 -12.15
CA PRO A 203 11.59 -7.73 -13.43
C PRO A 203 10.73 -8.25 -14.59
N GLU A 204 10.21 -9.49 -14.48
CA GLU A 204 9.30 -10.07 -15.45
C GLU A 204 7.86 -9.55 -15.34
N LEU A 205 7.51 -8.97 -14.19
CA LEU A 205 6.24 -8.32 -13.98
C LEU A 205 6.28 -6.90 -14.56
N THR A 206 5.80 -6.73 -15.78
CA THR A 206 5.93 -5.46 -16.53
C THR A 206 4.80 -4.47 -16.30
N ASP A 207 3.67 -4.91 -15.79
CA ASP A 207 2.39 -4.17 -15.72
C ASP A 207 2.11 -3.55 -14.34
N TRP A 208 3.07 -3.53 -13.44
CA TRP A 208 2.87 -2.82 -12.19
C TRP A 208 3.03 -1.29 -12.37
N ALA A 209 2.16 -0.54 -11.73
CA ALA A 209 2.17 0.92 -11.72
C ALA A 209 2.67 1.48 -10.39
N ILE A 210 2.29 0.84 -9.28
CA ILE A 210 2.66 1.27 -7.93
C ILE A 210 3.29 0.08 -7.19
N TRP A 211 4.40 0.35 -6.52
CA TRP A 211 5.06 -0.57 -5.62
C TRP A 211 5.06 -0.02 -4.21
N LEU A 212 4.47 -0.74 -3.26
CA LEU A 212 4.64 -0.49 -1.84
C LEU A 212 6.01 -1.02 -1.42
N ALA A 213 6.98 -0.11 -1.37
CA ALA A 213 8.39 -0.43 -1.19
C ALA A 213 8.81 -0.51 0.28
N ASN A 214 8.13 0.20 1.18
CA ASN A 214 8.32 0.08 2.62
C ASN A 214 7.00 0.33 3.36
N ASP A 215 6.67 -0.55 4.29
CA ASP A 215 5.42 -0.54 5.06
C ASP A 215 5.55 0.16 6.42
N ARG A 216 6.77 0.60 6.80
CA ARG A 216 7.09 1.19 8.11
C ARG A 216 8.17 2.24 8.07
N LEU A 217 8.23 3.02 6.99
CA LEU A 217 9.23 4.06 6.85
C LEU A 217 8.98 5.20 7.85
N SER A 218 10.03 5.65 8.52
CA SER A 218 9.98 6.90 9.30
C SER A 218 10.16 8.09 8.36
N VAL A 219 9.14 8.94 8.24
CA VAL A 219 9.13 10.13 7.38
C VAL A 219 8.64 11.32 8.19
N ASP A 220 9.33 12.45 8.08
CA ASP A 220 8.89 13.68 8.73
C ASP A 220 7.56 14.14 8.11
N GLY A 221 6.57 14.41 8.96
CA GLY A 221 5.25 14.84 8.52
C GLY A 221 4.14 13.82 8.73
N VAL A 222 4.47 12.55 9.03
CA VAL A 222 3.52 11.52 9.46
C VAL A 222 3.85 11.10 10.88
N ALA A 223 2.83 11.01 11.74
CA ALA A 223 3.04 10.75 13.17
C ALA A 223 3.51 9.31 13.47
N GLY A 224 3.34 8.38 12.57
CA GLY A 224 3.68 6.96 12.69
C GLY A 224 4.52 6.44 11.53
N PRO A 225 4.67 5.12 11.42
CA PRO A 225 5.33 4.49 10.29
C PRO A 225 4.52 4.70 9.01
N ALA A 226 5.12 5.35 8.01
CA ALA A 226 4.51 5.62 6.73
C ALA A 226 4.69 4.45 5.76
N ARG A 227 3.72 4.27 4.87
CA ARG A 227 3.78 3.34 3.73
C ARG A 227 4.39 4.06 2.55
N TRP A 228 5.66 3.73 2.20
CA TRP A 228 6.38 4.35 1.10
C TRP A 228 6.08 3.67 -0.23
N LEU A 229 5.75 4.50 -1.21
CA LEU A 229 5.36 4.08 -2.55
C LEU A 229 6.41 4.49 -3.57
N VAL A 230 6.50 3.70 -4.62
CA VAL A 230 7.25 4.00 -5.85
C VAL A 230 6.30 3.87 -7.03
N ALA A 231 6.31 4.87 -7.91
CA ALA A 231 5.60 4.79 -9.19
C ALA A 231 6.52 4.21 -10.27
N ASN A 232 5.98 3.35 -11.12
CA ASN A 232 6.66 2.85 -12.30
C ASN A 232 6.41 3.79 -13.49
N ASP A 233 7.33 4.70 -13.75
CA ASP A 233 7.24 5.65 -14.88
C ASP A 233 7.28 4.97 -16.26
N ARG A 234 7.60 3.67 -16.32
CA ARG A 234 7.61 2.88 -17.55
C ARG A 234 6.23 2.37 -17.94
N THR A 235 5.29 2.32 -17.00
CA THR A 235 3.91 2.01 -17.30
C THR A 235 3.30 3.29 -17.87
N PRO A 236 2.93 3.37 -19.16
CA PRO A 236 2.31 4.56 -19.69
C PRO A 236 1.04 4.81 -18.89
N ALA A 237 0.97 5.97 -18.25
CA ALA A 237 -0.30 6.51 -17.78
C ALA A 237 -1.15 6.65 -19.07
N THR A 238 -1.94 5.61 -19.37
CA THR A 238 -2.79 5.57 -20.56
C THR A 238 -3.77 6.73 -20.49
N GLY A 239 -3.43 7.83 -21.07
CA GLY A 239 -4.21 9.08 -21.01
C GLY A 239 -3.68 10.23 -21.83
N GLU A 240 -2.54 10.09 -22.52
CA GLU A 240 -2.20 11.05 -23.59
C GLU A 240 -2.67 10.45 -24.91
N GLY A 241 -3.95 10.70 -25.19
CA GLY A 241 -4.57 10.43 -26.49
C GLY A 241 -3.98 11.33 -27.56
N GLN A 242 -3.64 10.69 -28.66
CA GLN A 242 -3.52 11.32 -29.96
C GLN A 242 -4.86 11.93 -30.39
#